data_b384b66d6b2a83debe8a1b87a3ba7d23
#
_entry.id   b384b66d6b2a83debe8a1b87a3ba7d23
#
_cell.length_a   1.000
_cell.length_b   1.000
_cell.length_c   1.000
_cell.angle_alpha   90.00
_cell.angle_beta   90.00
_cell.angle_gamma   90.00
#
_symmetry.space_group_name_H-M   'P 1'
#
loop_
_entity.id
_entity.type
_entity.pdbx_description
1 polymer ?
#
loop_
_entity_poly.entity_id
_entity_poly.type
_entity_poly.pdbx_seq_one_letter_code
_entity_poly.pdbx_strand_id
1 'polypeptide(L)'
;MRMKRADWDDVLNTNLTGAFLLTQALMMQMVKNRWGRIINITSVVGETGQAGQANYAASKAGMIGLTKSLARELASRTITVNAIAPGYIETAMTAILTDEQKNAMTQHIPLGRVGTDLDIAHAVAFLASEEASYITGHTLDVNGGMYMG
;
A
#
# COMPACT_ATOMS: atom_id res chain seq x y z
N MET A 1 -1.82 -25.71 0.51
CA MET A 1 -2.38 -24.54 -0.21
C MET A 1 -3.52 -25.02 -1.12
N ARG A 2 -4.74 -24.52 -0.89
CA ARG A 2 -5.93 -24.90 -1.68
C ARG A 2 -6.36 -23.80 -2.67
N MET A 3 -5.52 -22.77 -2.85
CA MET A 3 -5.79 -21.65 -3.74
C MET A 3 -5.83 -22.12 -5.19
N LYS A 4 -6.86 -21.73 -5.94
CA LYS A 4 -6.95 -22.02 -7.36
C LYS A 4 -6.03 -21.07 -8.14
N ARG A 5 -5.53 -21.53 -9.28
CA ARG A 5 -4.68 -20.70 -10.14
C ARG A 5 -5.41 -19.43 -10.62
N ALA A 6 -6.69 -19.53 -10.91
CA ALA A 6 -7.49 -18.38 -11.30
C ALA A 6 -7.55 -17.30 -10.19
N ASP A 7 -7.75 -17.70 -8.93
CA ASP A 7 -7.77 -16.75 -7.79
C ASP A 7 -6.41 -16.07 -7.58
N TRP A 8 -5.33 -16.78 -7.87
CA TRP A 8 -3.98 -16.22 -7.86
C TRP A 8 -3.82 -15.17 -8.97
N ASP A 9 -4.11 -15.55 -10.21
CA ASP A 9 -3.92 -14.68 -11.38
C ASP A 9 -4.79 -13.43 -11.30
N ASP A 10 -6.04 -13.55 -10.84
CA ASP A 10 -6.98 -12.43 -10.67
C ASP A 10 -6.45 -11.37 -9.70
N VAL A 11 -5.97 -11.79 -8.53
CA VAL A 11 -5.45 -10.86 -7.52
C VAL A 11 -4.16 -10.18 -7.98
N LEU A 12 -3.23 -10.94 -8.59
CA LEU A 12 -2.00 -10.35 -9.13
C LEU A 12 -2.29 -9.39 -10.28
N ASN A 13 -3.18 -9.77 -11.20
CA ASN A 13 -3.55 -8.92 -12.33
C ASN A 13 -4.22 -7.62 -11.86
N THR A 14 -5.15 -7.71 -10.92
CA THR A 14 -5.85 -6.54 -10.42
C THR A 14 -4.92 -5.63 -9.62
N ASN A 15 -4.23 -6.17 -8.61
CA ASN A 15 -3.48 -5.36 -7.67
C ASN A 15 -2.12 -4.90 -8.23
N LEU A 16 -1.33 -5.81 -8.78
CA LEU A 16 0.04 -5.53 -9.18
C LEU A 16 0.15 -5.09 -10.64
N THR A 17 -0.39 -5.90 -11.56
CA THR A 17 -0.35 -5.57 -13.00
C THR A 17 -1.14 -4.31 -13.29
N GLY A 18 -2.32 -4.12 -12.65
CA GLY A 18 -3.11 -2.91 -12.77
C GLY A 18 -2.36 -1.65 -12.33
N ALA A 19 -1.68 -1.70 -11.19
CA ALA A 19 -0.85 -0.57 -10.72
C ALA A 19 0.31 -0.26 -11.68
N PHE A 20 0.98 -1.29 -12.21
CA PHE A 20 2.04 -1.14 -13.21
C PHE A 20 1.50 -0.47 -14.48
N LEU A 21 0.40 -0.96 -15.05
CA LEU A 21 -0.17 -0.43 -16.30
C LEU A 21 -0.64 1.02 -16.13
N LEU A 22 -1.28 1.35 -15.02
CA LEU A 22 -1.71 2.72 -14.73
C LEU A 22 -0.51 3.66 -14.61
N THR A 23 0.53 3.23 -13.89
CA THR A 23 1.77 4.01 -13.76
C THR A 23 2.43 4.21 -15.13
N GLN A 24 2.56 3.17 -15.95
CA GLN A 24 3.11 3.24 -17.29
C GLN A 24 2.36 4.23 -18.18
N ALA A 25 1.04 4.25 -18.11
CA ALA A 25 0.21 5.15 -18.91
C ALA A 25 0.41 6.64 -18.54
N LEU A 26 0.66 6.94 -17.27
CA LEU A 26 0.72 8.31 -16.77
C LEU A 26 2.15 8.85 -16.63
N MET A 27 3.16 7.99 -16.45
CA MET A 27 4.51 8.42 -16.09
C MET A 27 5.17 9.32 -17.15
N MET A 28 4.88 9.12 -18.44
CA MET A 28 5.47 9.95 -19.51
C MET A 28 5.07 11.43 -19.41
N GLN A 29 3.86 11.71 -18.94
CA GLN A 29 3.42 13.08 -18.66
C GLN A 29 4.19 13.69 -17.49
N MET A 30 4.38 12.93 -16.41
CA MET A 30 5.18 13.35 -15.25
C MET A 30 6.65 13.60 -15.64
N VAL A 31 7.23 12.71 -16.46
CA VAL A 31 8.60 12.84 -16.97
C VAL A 31 8.78 14.12 -17.78
N LYS A 32 7.81 14.46 -18.67
CA LYS A 32 7.83 15.69 -19.46
C LYS A 32 7.74 16.94 -18.58
N ASN A 33 6.87 16.89 -17.58
CA ASN A 33 6.65 18.00 -16.64
C ASN A 33 7.78 18.13 -15.62
N ARG A 34 8.68 17.13 -15.50
CA ARG A 34 9.71 17.02 -14.45
C ARG A 34 9.14 17.20 -13.05
N TRP A 35 7.96 16.64 -12.84
CA TRP A 35 7.27 16.64 -11.56
C TRP A 35 6.27 15.49 -11.50
N GLY A 36 6.18 14.82 -10.38
CA GLY A 36 5.19 13.77 -10.15
C GLY A 36 5.28 13.17 -8.75
N ARG A 37 4.16 12.62 -8.33
CA ARG A 37 4.01 11.88 -7.08
C ARG A 37 3.25 10.60 -7.37
N ILE A 38 3.88 9.46 -7.14
CA ILE A 38 3.25 8.13 -7.28
C ILE A 38 3.19 7.52 -5.89
N ILE A 39 1.99 7.19 -5.43
CA ILE A 39 1.77 6.63 -4.10
C ILE A 39 0.98 5.33 -4.25
N ASN A 40 1.65 4.22 -4.03
CA ASN A 40 1.06 2.89 -4.12
C ASN A 40 0.47 2.48 -2.76
N ILE A 41 -0.78 2.06 -2.73
CA ILE A 41 -1.40 1.55 -1.51
C ILE A 41 -1.15 0.04 -1.44
N THR A 42 -0.19 -0.34 -0.62
CA THR A 42 0.15 -1.73 -0.33
C THR A 42 -0.64 -2.24 0.89
N SER A 43 -0.05 -2.97 1.77
CA SER A 43 -0.65 -3.48 3.02
C SER A 43 0.44 -3.99 3.95
N VAL A 44 0.21 -3.95 5.25
CA VAL A 44 1.01 -4.66 6.24
C VAL A 44 1.17 -6.15 5.89
N VAL A 45 0.16 -6.77 5.27
CA VAL A 45 0.21 -8.16 4.78
C VAL A 45 1.25 -8.37 3.67
N GLY A 46 1.58 -7.33 2.91
CA GLY A 46 2.66 -7.37 1.92
C GLY A 46 4.05 -7.46 2.56
N GLU A 47 4.19 -7.06 3.81
CA GLU A 47 5.44 -7.08 4.57
C GLU A 47 5.54 -8.32 5.46
N THR A 48 4.46 -8.67 6.14
CA THR A 48 4.43 -9.76 7.13
C THR A 48 4.02 -11.11 6.55
N GLY A 49 3.28 -11.11 5.42
CA GLY A 49 2.53 -12.27 4.97
C GLY A 49 1.29 -12.53 5.84
N GLN A 50 0.37 -13.33 5.32
CA GLN A 50 -0.83 -13.78 6.05
C GLN A 50 -1.23 -15.17 5.56
N ALA A 51 -1.46 -16.09 6.49
CA ALA A 51 -1.93 -17.43 6.16
C ALA A 51 -3.28 -17.38 5.39
N GLY A 52 -3.36 -18.13 4.29
CA GLY A 52 -4.55 -18.15 3.41
C GLY A 52 -4.62 -17.01 2.40
N GLN A 53 -3.73 -16.02 2.43
CA GLN A 53 -3.72 -14.84 1.55
C GLN A 53 -2.43 -14.74 0.71
N ALA A 54 -1.87 -15.87 0.26
CA ALA A 54 -0.59 -15.86 -0.46
C ALA A 54 -0.61 -15.00 -1.74
N ASN A 55 -1.71 -14.98 -2.49
CA ASN A 55 -1.90 -14.14 -3.68
C ASN A 55 -1.91 -12.64 -3.31
N TYR A 56 -2.68 -12.27 -2.30
CA TYR A 56 -2.77 -10.89 -1.82
C TYR A 56 -1.41 -10.42 -1.26
N ALA A 57 -0.79 -11.21 -0.38
CA ALA A 57 0.53 -10.91 0.17
C ALA A 57 1.58 -10.72 -0.94
N ALA A 58 1.62 -11.64 -1.92
CA ALA A 58 2.53 -11.56 -3.06
C ALA A 58 2.29 -10.30 -3.90
N SER A 59 1.01 -9.96 -4.18
CA SER A 59 0.68 -8.76 -4.95
C SER A 59 1.11 -7.48 -4.23
N LYS A 60 0.90 -7.40 -2.92
CA LYS A 60 1.26 -6.23 -2.10
C LYS A 60 2.76 -6.12 -1.87
N ALA A 61 3.46 -7.23 -1.66
CA ALA A 61 4.93 -7.27 -1.63
C ALA A 61 5.53 -6.87 -3.00
N GLY A 62 4.94 -7.34 -4.10
CA GLY A 62 5.33 -6.94 -5.44
C GLY A 62 5.20 -5.43 -5.68
N MET A 63 4.16 -4.78 -5.12
CA MET A 63 4.01 -3.32 -5.20
C MET A 63 5.13 -2.58 -4.45
N ILE A 64 5.62 -3.12 -3.34
CA ILE A 64 6.78 -2.55 -2.62
C ILE A 64 8.03 -2.61 -3.50
N GLY A 65 8.27 -3.76 -4.16
CA GLY A 65 9.37 -3.92 -5.12
C GLY A 65 9.24 -2.98 -6.32
N LEU A 66 8.05 -2.88 -6.91
CA LEU A 66 7.73 -1.95 -8.00
C LEU A 66 7.99 -0.49 -7.59
N THR A 67 7.54 -0.09 -6.39
CA THR A 67 7.78 1.23 -5.82
C THR A 67 9.26 1.58 -5.77
N LYS A 68 10.08 0.68 -5.24
CA LYS A 68 11.54 0.89 -5.11
C LYS A 68 12.25 0.99 -6.47
N SER A 69 11.83 0.19 -7.45
CA SER A 69 12.39 0.22 -8.80
C SER A 69 12.05 1.52 -9.52
N LEU A 70 10.78 1.90 -9.53
CA LEU A 70 10.32 3.15 -10.15
C LEU A 70 10.91 4.39 -9.46
N ALA A 71 11.09 4.37 -8.15
CA ALA A 71 11.74 5.46 -7.42
C ALA A 71 13.16 5.72 -7.94
N ARG A 72 13.93 4.67 -8.21
CA ARG A 72 15.29 4.79 -8.77
C ARG A 72 15.27 5.29 -10.22
N GLU A 73 14.36 4.78 -11.04
CA GLU A 73 14.22 5.16 -12.45
C GLU A 73 13.83 6.62 -12.64
N LEU A 74 12.88 7.10 -11.79
CA LEU A 74 12.21 8.39 -12.00
C LEU A 74 12.82 9.55 -11.19
N ALA A 75 13.73 9.27 -10.26
CA ALA A 75 14.32 10.27 -9.38
C ALA A 75 14.97 11.45 -10.14
N SER A 76 15.68 11.18 -11.24
CA SER A 76 16.31 12.20 -12.08
C SER A 76 15.30 13.18 -12.75
N ARG A 77 14.02 12.87 -12.67
CA ARG A 77 12.90 13.65 -13.21
C ARG A 77 12.11 14.36 -12.13
N THR A 78 12.60 14.43 -10.90
CA THR A 78 11.91 15.05 -9.75
C THR A 78 10.55 14.39 -9.46
N ILE A 79 10.46 13.09 -9.73
CA ILE A 79 9.28 12.28 -9.46
C ILE A 79 9.58 11.41 -8.24
N THR A 80 8.77 11.48 -7.21
CA THR A 80 8.86 10.57 -6.07
C THR A 80 7.87 9.42 -6.22
N VAL A 81 8.31 8.23 -5.80
CA VAL A 81 7.48 7.03 -5.81
C VAL A 81 7.56 6.39 -4.44
N ASN A 82 6.45 6.34 -3.73
CA ASN A 82 6.37 5.79 -2.38
C ASN A 82 5.21 4.80 -2.26
N ALA A 83 5.22 4.02 -1.21
CA ALA A 83 4.12 3.15 -0.85
C ALA A 83 3.58 3.51 0.54
N ILE A 84 2.32 3.20 0.78
CA ILE A 84 1.70 3.22 2.11
C ILE A 84 1.29 1.78 2.42
N ALA A 85 1.63 1.30 3.61
CA ALA A 85 1.23 -0.01 4.13
C ALA A 85 0.18 0.15 5.25
N PRO A 86 -1.11 0.17 4.90
CA PRO A 86 -2.17 0.20 5.90
C PRO A 86 -2.20 -1.08 6.73
N GLY A 87 -2.51 -0.95 8.02
CA GLY A 87 -2.96 -2.04 8.87
C GLY A 87 -4.44 -2.35 8.70
N TYR A 88 -5.12 -2.67 9.81
CA TYR A 88 -6.57 -2.79 9.81
C TYR A 88 -7.23 -1.42 9.79
N ILE A 89 -7.97 -1.15 8.70
CA ILE A 89 -8.69 0.11 8.48
C ILE A 89 -10.19 -0.16 8.53
N GLU A 90 -10.93 0.69 9.21
CA GLU A 90 -12.38 0.61 9.26
C GLU A 90 -12.96 0.89 7.85
N THR A 91 -13.79 -0.04 7.40
CA THR A 91 -14.49 0.04 6.10
C THR A 91 -15.95 -0.32 6.33
N ALA A 92 -16.81 -0.09 5.34
CA ALA A 92 -18.20 -0.55 5.39
C ALA A 92 -18.32 -2.06 5.71
N MET A 93 -17.33 -2.87 5.28
CA MET A 93 -17.30 -4.30 5.60
C MET A 93 -16.91 -4.61 7.04
N THR A 94 -16.06 -3.80 7.67
CA THR A 94 -15.68 -4.00 9.08
C THR A 94 -16.67 -3.38 10.05
N ALA A 95 -17.50 -2.45 9.59
CA ALA A 95 -18.55 -1.82 10.39
C ALA A 95 -19.60 -2.83 10.88
N ILE A 96 -19.82 -3.93 10.13
CA ILE A 96 -20.78 -5.00 10.47
C ILE A 96 -20.22 -6.06 11.41
N LEU A 97 -18.94 -5.99 11.80
CA LEU A 97 -18.32 -6.93 12.73
C LEU A 97 -18.88 -6.72 14.16
N THR A 98 -19.00 -7.83 14.90
CA THR A 98 -19.37 -7.78 16.32
C THR A 98 -18.25 -7.13 17.15
N ASP A 99 -18.61 -6.62 18.33
CA ASP A 99 -17.63 -6.01 19.25
C ASP A 99 -16.53 -7.00 19.66
N GLU A 100 -16.86 -8.29 19.79
CA GLU A 100 -15.87 -9.35 20.05
C GLU A 100 -14.87 -9.49 18.91
N GLN A 101 -15.34 -9.46 17.66
CA GLN A 101 -14.47 -9.53 16.47
C GLN A 101 -13.59 -8.27 16.36
N LYS A 102 -14.16 -7.09 16.62
CA LYS A 102 -13.41 -5.83 16.65
C LYS A 102 -12.34 -5.85 17.73
N ASN A 103 -12.68 -6.31 18.93
CA ASN A 103 -11.73 -6.45 20.05
C ASN A 103 -10.59 -7.43 19.71
N ALA A 104 -10.88 -8.56 19.08
CA ALA A 104 -9.86 -9.51 18.66
C ALA A 104 -8.87 -8.89 17.63
N MET A 105 -9.37 -8.03 16.73
CA MET A 105 -8.51 -7.30 15.79
C MET A 105 -7.64 -6.26 16.50
N THR A 106 -8.18 -5.51 17.44
CA THR A 106 -7.47 -4.43 18.14
C THR A 106 -6.39 -4.94 19.10
N GLN A 107 -6.51 -6.17 19.61
CA GLN A 107 -5.49 -6.78 20.47
C GLN A 107 -4.09 -6.84 19.84
N HIS A 108 -4.02 -6.84 18.51
CA HIS A 108 -2.75 -6.88 17.77
C HIS A 108 -2.27 -5.50 17.31
N ILE A 109 -2.98 -4.44 17.69
CA ILE A 109 -2.65 -3.06 17.35
C ILE A 109 -2.18 -2.32 18.59
N PRO A 110 -0.90 -1.96 18.73
CA PRO A 110 -0.38 -1.25 19.91
C PRO A 110 -1.14 0.05 20.25
N LEU A 111 -1.63 0.80 19.25
CA LEU A 111 -2.45 1.98 19.47
C LEU A 111 -3.88 1.67 19.96
N GLY A 112 -4.27 0.39 20.06
CA GLY A 112 -5.54 -0.06 20.65
C GLY A 112 -6.80 0.29 19.84
N ARG A 113 -6.67 0.72 18.60
CA ARG A 113 -7.78 1.01 17.69
C ARG A 113 -7.48 0.59 16.26
N VAL A 114 -8.50 0.28 15.48
CA VAL A 114 -8.37 0.21 14.02
C VAL A 114 -8.13 1.61 13.46
N GLY A 115 -7.47 1.70 12.32
CA GLY A 115 -7.30 2.94 11.60
C GLY A 115 -8.60 3.34 10.88
N THR A 116 -8.66 4.59 10.44
CA THR A 116 -9.73 5.14 9.62
C THR A 116 -9.23 5.45 8.22
N ASP A 117 -10.13 5.68 7.28
CA ASP A 117 -9.80 6.18 5.95
C ASP A 117 -9.03 7.51 6.01
N LEU A 118 -9.34 8.37 6.99
CA LEU A 118 -8.62 9.64 7.23
C LEU A 118 -7.17 9.41 7.67
N ASP A 119 -6.87 8.39 8.47
CA ASP A 119 -5.49 8.05 8.83
C ASP A 119 -4.65 7.78 7.56
N ILE A 120 -5.22 7.08 6.59
CA ILE A 120 -4.57 6.82 5.30
C ILE A 120 -4.54 8.07 4.42
N ALA A 121 -5.63 8.83 4.35
CA ALA A 121 -5.72 10.03 3.53
C ALA A 121 -4.68 11.09 3.94
N HIS A 122 -4.44 11.27 5.24
CA HIS A 122 -3.41 12.20 5.74
C HIS A 122 -2.00 11.76 5.32
N ALA A 123 -1.70 10.46 5.36
CA ALA A 123 -0.42 9.93 4.89
C ALA A 123 -0.24 10.11 3.37
N VAL A 124 -1.30 9.89 2.59
CA VAL A 124 -1.31 10.15 1.14
C VAL A 124 -1.08 11.64 0.88
N ALA A 125 -1.80 12.53 1.56
CA ALA A 125 -1.67 13.97 1.40
C ALA A 125 -0.25 14.45 1.71
N PHE A 126 0.36 13.95 2.78
CA PHE A 126 1.75 14.25 3.13
C PHE A 126 2.72 13.80 2.03
N LEU A 127 2.66 12.54 1.59
CA LEU A 127 3.55 12.04 0.55
C LEU A 127 3.33 12.69 -0.83
N ALA A 128 2.15 13.26 -1.07
CA ALA A 128 1.84 14.02 -2.28
C ALA A 128 2.33 15.47 -2.25
N SER A 129 2.68 15.99 -1.07
CA SER A 129 3.04 17.37 -0.86
C SER A 129 4.50 17.67 -1.22
N GLU A 130 4.87 18.95 -1.22
CA GLU A 130 6.27 19.39 -1.43
C GLU A 130 7.16 19.10 -0.21
N GLU A 131 6.60 19.02 0.98
CA GLU A 131 7.30 18.69 2.22
C GLU A 131 7.90 17.28 2.17
N ALA A 132 7.30 16.39 1.38
CA ALA A 132 7.80 15.04 1.14
C ALA A 132 8.72 14.91 -0.08
N SER A 133 9.18 16.02 -0.67
CA SER A 133 9.96 16.02 -1.93
C SER A 133 11.30 15.28 -1.84
N TYR A 134 11.82 15.03 -0.64
CA TYR A 134 13.05 14.26 -0.42
C TYR A 134 12.80 12.80 0.03
N ILE A 135 11.53 12.35 -0.01
CA ILE A 135 11.14 10.99 0.34
C ILE A 135 10.79 10.23 -0.94
N THR A 136 11.55 9.20 -1.28
CA THR A 136 11.27 8.33 -2.43
C THR A 136 11.76 6.91 -2.19
N GLY A 137 11.05 5.91 -2.73
CA GLY A 137 11.33 4.49 -2.54
C GLY A 137 10.96 3.96 -1.14
N HIS A 138 10.27 4.77 -0.33
CA HIS A 138 9.89 4.41 1.03
C HIS A 138 8.51 3.73 1.07
N THR A 139 8.36 2.79 2.00
CA THR A 139 7.05 2.26 2.39
C THR A 139 6.72 2.84 3.76
N LEU A 140 5.68 3.67 3.82
CA LEU A 140 5.22 4.29 5.05
C LEU A 140 4.17 3.41 5.71
N ASP A 141 4.51 2.89 6.88
CA ASP A 141 3.61 2.11 7.71
C ASP A 141 2.54 2.99 8.37
N VAL A 142 1.26 2.69 8.09
CA VAL A 142 0.11 3.35 8.72
C VAL A 142 -0.79 2.25 9.28
N ASN A 143 -0.32 1.62 10.36
CA ASN A 143 -0.87 0.37 10.86
C ASN A 143 -1.07 0.33 12.39
N GLY A 144 -0.90 1.46 13.09
CA GLY A 144 -1.06 1.54 14.53
C GLY A 144 -0.02 0.75 15.33
N GLY A 145 1.11 0.40 14.68
CA GLY A 145 2.19 -0.39 15.29
C GLY A 145 2.04 -1.89 15.15
N MET A 146 1.09 -2.39 14.33
CA MET A 146 0.96 -3.83 14.05
C MET A 146 2.23 -4.44 13.48
N TYR A 147 2.97 -3.67 12.71
CA TYR A 147 4.27 -3.99 12.16
C TYR A 147 5.20 -2.79 12.33
N MET A 148 6.44 -3.08 12.71
CA MET A 148 7.50 -2.09 12.91
C MET A 148 8.74 -2.66 12.23
N GLY A 149 8.93 -2.32 10.95
CA GLY A 149 10.07 -2.76 10.14
C GLY A 149 11.22 -1.78 10.11
#